data_f92e98d37c23373e9490792e4bc64da0
#
_entry.id   f92e98d37c23373e9490792e4bc64da0
#
_cell.length_a   1.000
_cell.length_b   1.000
_cell.length_c   1.000
_cell.angle_alpha   90.00
_cell.angle_beta   90.00
_cell.angle_gamma   90.00
#
_symmetry.space_group_name_H-M   'P 1'
#
loop_
_entity.id
_entity.type
_entity.pdbx_description
1 polymer ?
#
loop_
_entity_poly.entity_id
_entity_poly.type
_entity_poly.pdbx_seq_one_letter_code
_entity_poly.pdbx_strand_id
1 'polypeptide(L)'
;MGTTTVNISAAQVKELRDKTGAPMMDCKQALAEAKGDLEQAILVLRKKGMASASKKATRVTTEGSVASYIHAGGKIGVLVEVNCESDFVARTDDFKSLVHDVAMHIAASDPKFIRKEDVTPEAYAREKEVYRAQAAATGKPANVVEKIVEGKMSKFYEEVCLYEQPFIKEQTITVAQLIASKIGKLGENISVRRFARFKVGDAGETVALSKPAESKPE
;
A
#
# COMPACT_ATOMS: atom_id res chain seq x y z
N MET A 1 1.50 36.11 -21.06
CA MET A 1 2.46 35.11 -20.58
C MET A 1 2.29 33.86 -21.44
N GLY A 2 3.28 33.59 -22.35
CA GLY A 2 3.18 32.50 -23.31
C GLY A 2 3.29 31.15 -22.60
N THR A 3 2.27 30.33 -22.72
CA THR A 3 2.31 28.91 -22.36
C THR A 3 3.25 28.20 -23.33
N THR A 4 4.48 27.93 -22.89
CA THR A 4 5.41 27.07 -23.65
C THR A 4 4.79 25.66 -23.67
N THR A 5 4.13 25.33 -24.78
CA THR A 5 3.61 23.98 -25.02
C THR A 5 4.82 23.07 -25.23
N VAL A 6 5.18 22.29 -24.20
CA VAL A 6 6.23 21.29 -24.33
C VAL A 6 5.71 20.20 -25.27
N ASN A 7 6.43 19.96 -26.35
CA ASN A 7 6.05 18.93 -27.32
C ASN A 7 6.43 17.57 -26.76
N ILE A 8 5.44 16.83 -26.25
CA ILE A 8 5.62 15.48 -25.69
C ILE A 8 5.66 14.48 -26.85
N SER A 9 6.79 13.81 -27.02
CA SER A 9 6.96 12.80 -28.07
C SER A 9 6.27 11.48 -27.70
N ALA A 10 5.85 10.74 -28.73
CA ALA A 10 5.29 9.40 -28.53
C ALA A 10 6.30 8.44 -27.87
N ALA A 11 7.60 8.63 -28.08
CA ALA A 11 8.66 7.85 -27.44
C ALA A 11 8.70 8.07 -25.92
N GLN A 12 8.61 9.32 -25.46
CA GLN A 12 8.56 9.63 -24.02
C GLN A 12 7.30 9.04 -23.36
N VAL A 13 6.15 9.11 -24.03
CA VAL A 13 4.91 8.51 -23.52
C VAL A 13 5.04 7.00 -23.39
N LYS A 14 5.64 6.34 -24.41
CA LYS A 14 5.92 4.91 -24.38
C LYS A 14 6.88 4.55 -23.24
N GLU A 15 7.99 5.27 -23.08
CA GLU A 15 8.96 5.04 -22.02
C GLU A 15 8.32 5.15 -20.63
N LEU A 16 7.52 6.19 -20.38
CA LEU A 16 6.82 6.37 -19.11
C LEU A 16 5.82 5.22 -18.87
N ARG A 17 5.10 4.81 -19.92
CA ARG A 17 4.16 3.68 -19.85
C ARG A 17 4.88 2.36 -19.54
N ASP A 18 5.99 2.10 -20.18
CA ASP A 18 6.77 0.88 -19.97
C ASP A 18 7.31 0.81 -18.53
N LYS A 19 7.68 1.95 -17.94
CA LYS A 19 8.13 2.05 -16.55
C LYS A 19 7.00 1.95 -15.51
N THR A 20 5.82 2.50 -15.81
CA THR A 20 4.75 2.66 -14.80
C THR A 20 3.55 1.75 -15.01
N GLY A 21 3.39 1.22 -16.22
CA GLY A 21 2.20 0.48 -16.63
C GLY A 21 0.92 1.31 -16.69
N ALA A 22 0.99 2.62 -16.50
CA ALA A 22 -0.18 3.51 -16.50
C ALA A 22 -0.82 3.63 -17.90
N PRO A 23 -2.12 3.96 -18.01
CA PRO A 23 -2.78 4.21 -19.27
C PRO A 23 -2.07 5.28 -20.11
N MET A 24 -2.03 5.11 -21.44
CA MET A 24 -1.28 5.99 -22.34
C MET A 24 -1.68 7.46 -22.22
N MET A 25 -2.98 7.73 -22.05
CA MET A 25 -3.48 9.10 -21.91
C MET A 25 -3.04 9.73 -20.59
N ASP A 26 -2.99 8.95 -19.50
CA ASP A 26 -2.49 9.42 -18.21
C ASP A 26 -0.98 9.70 -18.27
N CYS A 27 -0.21 8.85 -18.96
CA CYS A 27 1.22 9.10 -19.21
C CYS A 27 1.44 10.39 -20.00
N LYS A 28 0.68 10.61 -21.09
CA LYS A 28 0.77 11.85 -21.88
C LYS A 28 0.44 13.08 -21.03
N GLN A 29 -0.62 13.02 -20.26
CA GLN A 29 -1.03 14.12 -19.38
C GLN A 29 -0.01 14.38 -18.27
N ALA A 30 0.51 13.32 -17.64
CA ALA A 30 1.52 13.45 -16.60
C ALA A 30 2.82 14.09 -17.14
N LEU A 31 3.26 13.69 -18.33
CA LEU A 31 4.41 14.32 -19.01
C LEU A 31 4.16 15.79 -19.35
N ALA A 32 2.94 16.13 -19.78
CA ALA A 32 2.59 17.52 -20.05
C ALA A 32 2.63 18.37 -18.76
N GLU A 33 2.07 17.87 -17.66
CA GLU A 33 2.12 18.52 -16.34
C GLU A 33 3.56 18.65 -15.81
N ALA A 34 4.39 17.63 -16.06
CA ALA A 34 5.79 17.58 -15.68
C ALA A 34 6.74 18.26 -16.68
N LYS A 35 6.20 18.94 -17.70
CA LYS A 35 6.99 19.64 -18.76
C LYS A 35 8.02 18.73 -19.44
N GLY A 36 7.70 17.45 -19.60
CA GLY A 36 8.56 16.44 -20.23
C GLY A 36 9.56 15.76 -19.30
N ASP A 37 9.62 16.14 -18.02
CA ASP A 37 10.43 15.47 -17.01
C ASP A 37 9.82 14.12 -16.63
N LEU A 38 10.58 13.04 -16.84
CA LEU A 38 10.12 11.67 -16.63
C LEU A 38 9.89 11.34 -15.14
N GLU A 39 10.81 11.80 -14.27
CA GLU A 39 10.73 11.53 -12.84
C GLU A 39 9.56 12.29 -12.20
N GLN A 40 9.38 13.55 -12.56
CA GLN A 40 8.23 14.33 -12.13
C GLN A 40 6.91 13.74 -12.67
N ALA A 41 6.89 13.21 -13.89
CA ALA A 41 5.72 12.55 -14.46
C ALA A 41 5.36 11.29 -13.69
N ILE A 42 6.34 10.49 -13.21
CA ILE A 42 6.11 9.35 -12.33
C ILE A 42 5.44 9.81 -11.02
N LEU A 43 5.91 10.91 -10.42
CA LEU A 43 5.31 11.46 -9.20
C LEU A 43 3.86 11.95 -9.44
N VAL A 44 3.59 12.57 -10.59
CA VAL A 44 2.23 12.96 -10.99
C VAL A 44 1.32 11.73 -11.10
N LEU A 45 1.80 10.66 -11.75
CA LEU A 45 1.05 9.40 -11.86
C LEU A 45 0.80 8.73 -10.50
N ARG A 46 1.78 8.74 -9.61
CA ARG A 46 1.59 8.24 -8.23
C ARG A 46 0.49 9.01 -7.49
N LYS A 47 0.51 10.35 -7.55
CA LYS A 47 -0.53 11.20 -6.94
C LYS A 47 -1.92 10.93 -7.55
N LYS A 48 -2.01 10.78 -8.87
CA LYS A 48 -3.27 10.42 -9.55
C LYS A 48 -3.78 9.03 -9.15
N GLY A 49 -2.88 8.05 -9.03
CA GLY A 49 -3.20 6.71 -8.55
C GLY A 49 -3.80 6.74 -7.15
N MET A 50 -3.16 7.46 -6.22
CA MET A 50 -3.66 7.64 -4.85
C MET A 50 -5.04 8.33 -4.83
N ALA A 51 -5.23 9.37 -5.62
CA ALA A 51 -6.52 10.06 -5.74
C ALA A 51 -7.61 9.15 -6.35
N SER A 52 -7.27 8.34 -7.33
CA SER A 52 -8.17 7.35 -7.92
C SER A 52 -8.56 6.27 -6.91
N ALA A 53 -7.58 5.75 -6.17
CA ALA A 53 -7.81 4.76 -5.11
C ALA A 53 -8.75 5.32 -4.03
N SER A 54 -8.50 6.56 -3.58
CA SER A 54 -9.35 7.21 -2.58
C SER A 54 -10.81 7.38 -3.05
N LYS A 55 -11.02 7.76 -4.32
CA LYS A 55 -12.37 7.88 -4.89
C LYS A 55 -13.10 6.55 -5.01
N LYS A 56 -12.37 5.44 -5.13
CA LYS A 56 -12.93 4.09 -5.28
C LYS A 56 -12.97 3.30 -3.98
N ALA A 57 -12.36 3.78 -2.90
CA ALA A 57 -12.17 3.05 -1.65
C ALA A 57 -13.50 2.56 -1.01
N THR A 58 -14.61 3.24 -1.30
CA THR A 58 -15.95 2.87 -0.80
C THR A 58 -16.71 1.89 -1.71
N ARG A 59 -16.17 1.57 -2.90
CA ARG A 59 -16.81 0.60 -3.79
C ARG A 59 -16.65 -0.80 -3.23
N VAL A 60 -17.74 -1.56 -3.32
CA VAL A 60 -17.77 -2.94 -2.82
C VAL A 60 -16.87 -3.83 -3.67
N THR A 61 -16.07 -4.66 -3.02
CA THR A 61 -15.17 -5.63 -3.64
C THR A 61 -15.57 -7.03 -3.20
N THR A 62 -16.40 -7.70 -4.01
CA THR A 62 -16.94 -9.05 -3.73
C THR A 62 -16.21 -10.17 -4.47
N GLU A 63 -15.50 -9.80 -5.54
CA GLU A 63 -14.69 -10.70 -6.33
C GLU A 63 -13.22 -10.63 -5.91
N GLY A 64 -12.36 -11.45 -6.49
CA GLY A 64 -10.93 -11.45 -6.17
C GLY A 64 -10.31 -12.84 -6.17
N SER A 65 -9.25 -13.01 -5.39
CA SER A 65 -8.62 -14.32 -5.24
C SER A 65 -8.01 -14.54 -3.86
N VAL A 66 -7.95 -15.81 -3.46
CA VAL A 66 -7.10 -16.28 -2.36
C VAL A 66 -5.84 -16.90 -2.97
N ALA A 67 -4.68 -16.44 -2.54
CA ALA A 67 -3.41 -16.97 -2.97
C ALA A 67 -2.56 -17.44 -1.80
N SER A 68 -1.69 -18.42 -2.08
CA SER A 68 -0.68 -18.91 -1.16
C SER A 68 0.71 -18.51 -1.61
N TYR A 69 1.60 -18.28 -0.65
CA TYR A 69 3.02 -18.13 -0.88
C TYR A 69 3.80 -18.95 0.15
N ILE A 70 4.63 -19.85 -0.31
CA ILE A 70 5.55 -20.59 0.54
C ILE A 70 6.97 -20.13 0.21
N HIS A 71 7.65 -19.57 1.22
CA HIS A 71 9.01 -19.12 1.04
C HIS A 71 9.97 -20.31 0.85
N ALA A 72 11.03 -20.08 0.08
CA ALA A 72 12.05 -21.10 -0.18
C ALA A 72 12.54 -21.72 1.14
N GLY A 73 12.60 -23.05 1.20
CA GLY A 73 12.91 -23.81 2.40
C GLY A 73 11.71 -24.15 3.29
N GLY A 74 10.48 -23.74 2.93
CA GLY A 74 9.23 -24.21 3.53
C GLY A 74 8.97 -23.76 4.98
N LYS A 75 9.76 -22.82 5.51
CA LYS A 75 9.65 -22.38 6.92
C LYS A 75 8.67 -21.22 7.13
N ILE A 76 8.25 -20.54 6.07
CA ILE A 76 7.27 -19.44 6.12
C ILE A 76 6.23 -19.69 5.05
N GLY A 77 4.96 -19.62 5.44
CA GLY A 77 3.81 -19.74 4.56
C GLY A 77 2.82 -18.60 4.79
N VAL A 78 2.19 -18.14 3.72
CA VAL A 78 1.17 -17.10 3.74
C VAL A 78 -0.03 -17.55 2.92
N LEU A 79 -1.24 -17.30 3.42
CA LEU A 79 -2.48 -17.24 2.67
C LEU A 79 -2.97 -15.80 2.70
N VAL A 80 -3.35 -15.24 1.56
CA VAL A 80 -3.88 -13.87 1.47
C VAL A 80 -5.11 -13.83 0.58
N GLU A 81 -6.13 -13.10 1.00
CA GLU A 81 -7.31 -12.75 0.22
C GLU A 81 -7.21 -11.30 -0.23
N VAL A 82 -7.21 -11.10 -1.55
CA VAL A 82 -7.22 -9.78 -2.18
C VAL A 82 -8.46 -9.70 -3.04
N ASN A 83 -9.27 -8.67 -2.81
CA ASN A 83 -10.55 -8.48 -3.48
C ASN A 83 -10.51 -7.35 -4.49
N CYS A 84 -11.36 -7.45 -5.54
CA CYS A 84 -11.63 -6.45 -6.56
C CYS A 84 -13.13 -6.38 -6.85
N GLU A 85 -13.54 -5.49 -7.77
CA GLU A 85 -14.98 -5.31 -8.08
C GLU A 85 -15.52 -6.43 -8.99
N SER A 86 -14.72 -6.94 -9.95
CA SER A 86 -15.16 -7.95 -10.93
C SER A 86 -14.20 -9.14 -11.05
N ASP A 87 -14.75 -10.28 -11.51
CA ASP A 87 -13.99 -11.48 -11.82
C ASP A 87 -13.08 -11.30 -13.07
N PHE A 88 -13.39 -10.35 -13.95
CA PHE A 88 -12.54 -10.00 -15.09
C PHE A 88 -11.20 -9.46 -14.61
N VAL A 89 -11.20 -8.53 -13.65
CA VAL A 89 -9.96 -7.99 -13.07
C VAL A 89 -9.22 -9.07 -12.29
N ALA A 90 -9.91 -9.90 -11.52
CA ALA A 90 -9.30 -11.00 -10.77
C ALA A 90 -8.50 -11.98 -11.64
N ARG A 91 -8.88 -12.15 -12.91
CA ARG A 91 -8.21 -13.04 -13.86
C ARG A 91 -7.01 -12.44 -14.58
N THR A 92 -6.83 -11.12 -14.51
CA THR A 92 -5.71 -10.44 -15.20
C THR A 92 -4.36 -10.79 -14.59
N ASP A 93 -3.32 -10.79 -15.43
CA ASP A 93 -1.95 -11.03 -14.96
C ASP A 93 -1.46 -9.92 -14.01
N ASP A 94 -1.91 -8.69 -14.22
CA ASP A 94 -1.60 -7.57 -13.32
C ASP A 94 -2.15 -7.77 -11.92
N PHE A 95 -3.40 -8.27 -11.79
CA PHE A 95 -3.99 -8.57 -10.50
C PHE A 95 -3.29 -9.77 -9.84
N LYS A 96 -3.06 -10.85 -10.58
CA LYS A 96 -2.35 -12.04 -10.07
C LYS A 96 -0.93 -11.70 -9.60
N SER A 97 -0.22 -10.85 -10.36
CA SER A 97 1.10 -10.37 -9.96
C SER A 97 1.05 -9.55 -8.68
N LEU A 98 0.06 -8.65 -8.54
CA LEU A 98 -0.14 -7.89 -7.30
C LEU A 98 -0.38 -8.82 -6.10
N VAL A 99 -1.28 -9.80 -6.24
CA VAL A 99 -1.61 -10.75 -5.17
C VAL A 99 -0.37 -11.53 -4.74
N HIS A 100 0.42 -12.01 -5.69
CA HIS A 100 1.69 -12.70 -5.42
C HIS A 100 2.70 -11.79 -4.71
N ASP A 101 2.85 -10.56 -5.16
CA ASP A 101 3.75 -9.57 -4.58
C ASP A 101 3.38 -9.21 -3.14
N VAL A 102 2.07 -9.07 -2.86
CA VAL A 102 1.55 -8.83 -1.51
C VAL A 102 1.80 -10.05 -0.62
N ALA A 103 1.53 -11.27 -1.10
CA ALA A 103 1.78 -12.50 -0.33
C ALA A 103 3.26 -12.66 0.04
N MET A 104 4.16 -12.40 -0.91
CA MET A 104 5.60 -12.44 -0.69
C MET A 104 6.05 -11.35 0.30
N HIS A 105 5.50 -10.14 0.19
CA HIS A 105 5.78 -9.06 1.12
C HIS A 105 5.35 -9.40 2.55
N ILE A 106 4.15 -9.96 2.74
CA ILE A 106 3.66 -10.43 4.05
C ILE A 106 4.60 -11.48 4.65
N ALA A 107 5.08 -12.43 3.82
CA ALA A 107 6.01 -13.44 4.28
C ALA A 107 7.31 -12.84 4.85
N ALA A 108 7.83 -11.80 4.20
CA ALA A 108 9.10 -11.18 4.55
C ALA A 108 8.99 -10.16 5.68
N SER A 109 7.95 -9.32 5.69
CA SER A 109 7.83 -8.15 6.57
C SER A 109 6.98 -8.37 7.81
N ASP A 110 6.29 -9.51 7.92
CA ASP A 110 5.50 -9.93 9.09
C ASP A 110 4.55 -8.85 9.65
N PRO A 111 3.69 -8.21 8.81
CA PRO A 111 2.72 -7.25 9.33
C PRO A 111 1.75 -7.95 10.29
N LYS A 112 1.23 -7.18 11.26
CA LYS A 112 0.25 -7.67 12.26
C LYS A 112 -1.17 -7.18 11.94
N PHE A 113 -1.28 -6.09 11.20
CA PHE A 113 -2.52 -5.46 10.79
C PHE A 113 -2.47 -5.15 9.29
N ILE A 114 -3.62 -4.96 8.66
CA ILE A 114 -3.67 -4.57 7.25
C ILE A 114 -3.54 -3.06 7.12
N ARG A 115 -4.32 -2.29 7.90
CA ARG A 115 -4.36 -0.83 7.88
C ARG A 115 -4.18 -0.27 9.29
N LYS A 116 -3.93 1.04 9.39
CA LYS A 116 -3.88 1.76 10.68
C LYS A 116 -5.19 1.63 11.47
N GLU A 117 -6.32 1.68 10.77
CA GLU A 117 -7.66 1.60 11.35
C GLU A 117 -7.96 0.22 11.95
N ASP A 118 -7.20 -0.81 11.56
CA ASP A 118 -7.34 -2.17 12.09
C ASP A 118 -6.58 -2.36 13.40
N VAL A 119 -5.65 -1.46 13.74
CA VAL A 119 -4.93 -1.49 15.01
C VAL A 119 -5.93 -1.28 16.15
N THR A 120 -5.93 -2.24 17.10
CA THR A 120 -6.87 -2.15 18.22
C THR A 120 -6.49 -1.00 19.16
N PRO A 121 -7.49 -0.35 19.82
CA PRO A 121 -7.23 0.70 20.78
C PRO A 121 -6.27 0.27 21.91
N GLU A 122 -6.35 -0.99 22.32
CA GLU A 122 -5.50 -1.59 23.36
C GLU A 122 -4.05 -1.72 22.89
N ALA A 123 -3.82 -2.20 21.65
CA ALA A 123 -2.49 -2.30 21.07
C ALA A 123 -1.86 -0.91 20.90
N TYR A 124 -2.64 0.05 20.41
CA TYR A 124 -2.21 1.44 20.26
C TYR A 124 -1.85 2.06 21.63
N ALA A 125 -2.73 1.92 22.63
CA ALA A 125 -2.50 2.51 23.96
C ALA A 125 -1.27 1.91 24.64
N ARG A 126 -1.09 0.58 24.54
CA ARG A 126 0.07 -0.12 25.10
C ARG A 126 1.37 0.41 24.52
N GLU A 127 1.45 0.48 23.19
CA GLU A 127 2.68 0.91 22.52
C GLU A 127 2.98 2.38 22.77
N LYS A 128 1.95 3.22 22.78
CA LYS A 128 2.07 4.65 23.11
C LYS A 128 2.61 4.86 24.53
N GLU A 129 2.17 4.07 25.50
CA GLU A 129 2.64 4.15 26.88
C GLU A 129 4.11 3.75 27.00
N VAL A 130 4.53 2.66 26.29
CA VAL A 130 5.94 2.25 26.23
C VAL A 130 6.80 3.38 25.66
N TYR A 131 6.39 3.98 24.55
CA TYR A 131 7.15 5.08 23.94
C TYR A 131 7.17 6.33 24.80
N ARG A 132 6.08 6.63 25.52
CA ARG A 132 6.03 7.75 26.47
C ARG A 132 7.02 7.53 27.63
N ALA A 133 7.04 6.34 28.21
CA ALA A 133 7.98 5.99 29.27
C ALA A 133 9.43 6.12 28.80
N GLN A 134 9.74 5.59 27.61
CA GLN A 134 11.07 5.71 27.00
C GLN A 134 11.48 7.17 26.74
N ALA A 135 10.56 7.98 26.23
CA ALA A 135 10.83 9.39 25.94
C ALA A 135 10.99 10.22 27.21
N ALA A 136 10.17 9.97 28.24
CA ALA A 136 10.26 10.65 29.55
C ALA A 136 11.61 10.39 30.23
N ALA A 137 12.17 9.17 30.10
CA ALA A 137 13.49 8.83 30.64
C ALA A 137 14.64 9.67 30.05
N THR A 138 14.40 10.39 28.94
CA THR A 138 15.43 11.27 28.34
C THR A 138 15.55 12.62 29.03
N GLY A 139 14.70 12.95 30.02
CA GLY A 139 14.72 14.22 30.75
C GLY A 139 14.30 15.45 29.92
N LYS A 140 13.69 15.24 28.74
CA LYS A 140 13.27 16.33 27.86
C LYS A 140 11.95 16.97 28.33
N PRO A 141 11.68 18.24 27.97
CA PRO A 141 10.41 18.89 28.27
C PRO A 141 9.21 18.12 27.70
N ALA A 142 8.04 18.19 28.37
CA ALA A 142 6.84 17.44 28.02
C ALA A 142 6.38 17.61 26.56
N ASN A 143 6.46 18.82 26.01
CA ASN A 143 6.12 19.10 24.63
C ASN A 143 7.07 18.42 23.61
N VAL A 144 8.33 18.20 23.99
CA VAL A 144 9.30 17.45 23.17
C VAL A 144 9.05 15.95 23.29
N VAL A 145 8.71 15.48 24.48
CA VAL A 145 8.33 14.07 24.73
C VAL A 145 7.16 13.68 23.84
N GLU A 146 6.07 14.47 23.81
CA GLU A 146 4.90 14.16 22.97
C GLU A 146 5.26 14.10 21.48
N LYS A 147 6.08 15.00 20.94
CA LYS A 147 6.56 14.95 19.55
C LYS A 147 7.39 13.70 19.26
N ILE A 148 8.20 13.27 20.22
CA ILE A 148 8.97 12.02 20.08
C ILE A 148 8.02 10.82 20.04
N VAL A 149 6.98 10.80 20.89
CA VAL A 149 5.97 9.75 20.92
C VAL A 149 5.21 9.69 19.60
N GLU A 150 4.76 10.82 19.07
CA GLU A 150 4.09 10.89 17.76
C GLU A 150 4.97 10.32 16.63
N GLY A 151 6.25 10.71 16.60
CA GLY A 151 7.20 10.19 15.61
C GLY A 151 7.43 8.68 15.75
N LYS A 152 7.49 8.15 16.98
CA LYS A 152 7.61 6.71 17.25
C LYS A 152 6.33 5.95 16.87
N MET A 153 5.15 6.53 17.13
CA MET A 153 3.88 5.93 16.72
C MET A 153 3.74 5.85 15.19
N SER A 154 4.27 6.83 14.44
CA SER A 154 4.33 6.73 12.99
C SER A 154 5.17 5.53 12.54
N LYS A 155 6.35 5.33 13.15
CA LYS A 155 7.20 4.16 12.85
C LYS A 155 6.55 2.84 13.25
N PHE A 156 5.84 2.81 14.37
CA PHE A 156 5.06 1.64 14.77
C PHE A 156 4.08 1.22 13.67
N TYR A 157 3.33 2.15 13.08
CA TYR A 157 2.46 1.82 11.96
C TYR A 157 3.23 1.29 10.75
N GLU A 158 4.38 1.89 10.42
CA GLU A 158 5.25 1.42 9.33
C GLU A 158 5.80 0.00 9.58
N GLU A 159 5.93 -0.42 10.84
CA GLU A 159 6.39 -1.76 11.19
C GLU A 159 5.26 -2.80 11.18
N VAL A 160 4.06 -2.45 11.71
CA VAL A 160 3.02 -3.44 11.96
C VAL A 160 1.86 -3.43 10.95
N CYS A 161 1.67 -2.35 10.17
CA CYS A 161 0.56 -2.22 9.24
C CYS A 161 1.01 -2.47 7.79
N LEU A 162 0.48 -3.50 7.15
CA LEU A 162 0.82 -3.90 5.79
C LEU A 162 0.82 -2.72 4.80
N TYR A 163 -0.20 -1.87 4.82
CA TYR A 163 -0.34 -0.76 3.87
C TYR A 163 0.70 0.34 4.07
N GLU A 164 1.22 0.50 5.28
CA GLU A 164 2.22 1.51 5.63
C GLU A 164 3.66 1.04 5.38
N GLN A 165 3.87 -0.28 5.27
CA GLN A 165 5.21 -0.85 5.08
C GLN A 165 5.79 -0.45 3.72
N PRO A 166 7.10 -0.11 3.65
CA PRO A 166 7.82 0.00 2.40
C PRO A 166 7.79 -1.34 1.63
N PHE A 167 7.43 -1.31 0.35
CA PHE A 167 7.31 -2.53 -0.44
C PHE A 167 8.67 -3.22 -0.64
N ILE A 168 8.74 -4.51 -0.37
CA ILE A 168 10.01 -5.26 -0.34
C ILE A 168 10.82 -5.21 -1.65
N LYS A 169 10.15 -5.17 -2.80
CA LYS A 169 10.81 -5.08 -4.11
C LYS A 169 11.20 -3.66 -4.49
N GLU A 170 10.51 -2.65 -3.93
CA GLU A 170 10.71 -1.24 -4.24
C GLU A 170 10.47 -0.39 -2.98
N GLN A 171 11.50 -0.23 -2.16
CA GLN A 171 11.41 0.46 -0.86
C GLN A 171 11.07 1.97 -0.96
N THR A 172 11.02 2.53 -2.15
CA THR A 172 10.63 3.94 -2.40
C THR A 172 9.13 4.14 -2.41
N ILE A 173 8.34 3.06 -2.40
CA ILE A 173 6.88 3.09 -2.34
C ILE A 173 6.39 2.21 -1.19
N THR A 174 5.22 2.56 -0.64
CA THR A 174 4.52 1.69 0.30
C THR A 174 3.64 0.67 -0.41
N VAL A 175 3.22 -0.37 0.30
CA VAL A 175 2.23 -1.35 -0.20
C VAL A 175 0.92 -0.65 -0.59
N ALA A 176 0.48 0.37 0.18
CA ALA A 176 -0.69 1.18 -0.19
C ALA A 176 -0.51 1.88 -1.55
N GLN A 177 0.68 2.42 -1.83
CA GLN A 177 0.99 3.07 -3.12
C GLN A 177 1.06 2.05 -4.27
N LEU A 178 1.59 0.85 -4.02
CA LEU A 178 1.58 -0.25 -4.99
C LEU A 178 0.13 -0.61 -5.37
N ILE A 179 -0.74 -0.84 -4.38
CA ILE A 179 -2.15 -1.16 -4.61
C ILE A 179 -2.84 0.00 -5.35
N ALA A 180 -2.62 1.25 -4.94
CA ALA A 180 -3.19 2.43 -5.58
C ALA A 180 -2.79 2.56 -7.05
N SER A 181 -1.55 2.21 -7.40
CA SER A 181 -1.09 2.19 -8.80
C SER A 181 -1.86 1.15 -9.63
N LYS A 182 -2.14 -0.02 -9.05
CA LYS A 182 -2.92 -1.07 -9.72
C LYS A 182 -4.41 -0.69 -9.84
N ILE A 183 -4.99 -0.03 -8.84
CA ILE A 183 -6.34 0.57 -8.92
C ILE A 183 -6.41 1.59 -10.06
N GLY A 184 -5.38 2.43 -10.21
CA GLY A 184 -5.29 3.37 -11.31
C GLY A 184 -5.21 2.68 -12.68
N LYS A 185 -4.42 1.61 -12.78
CA LYS A 185 -4.22 0.85 -14.03
C LYS A 185 -5.44 0.02 -14.41
N LEU A 186 -6.00 -0.72 -13.47
CA LEU A 186 -7.09 -1.68 -13.69
C LEU A 186 -8.49 -1.02 -13.66
N GLY A 187 -8.59 0.19 -13.11
CA GLY A 187 -9.83 0.95 -13.09
C GLY A 187 -10.83 0.55 -12.00
N GLU A 188 -10.52 -0.47 -11.19
CA GLU A 188 -11.38 -0.99 -10.13
C GLU A 188 -10.76 -0.79 -8.75
N ASN A 189 -11.61 -0.78 -7.71
CA ASN A 189 -11.15 -0.86 -6.32
C ASN A 189 -10.50 -2.21 -6.06
N ILE A 190 -9.39 -2.20 -5.33
CA ILE A 190 -8.65 -3.41 -4.92
C ILE A 190 -8.32 -3.24 -3.44
N SER A 191 -8.57 -4.29 -2.66
CA SER A 191 -8.29 -4.28 -1.23
C SER A 191 -7.77 -5.63 -0.74
N VAL A 192 -6.81 -5.60 0.19
CA VAL A 192 -6.45 -6.79 0.96
C VAL A 192 -7.51 -6.97 2.04
N ARG A 193 -8.20 -8.13 2.04
CA ARG A 193 -9.27 -8.42 2.97
C ARG A 193 -8.75 -9.05 4.25
N ARG A 194 -7.89 -10.07 4.11
CA ARG A 194 -7.29 -10.80 5.23
C ARG A 194 -6.07 -11.58 4.77
N PHE A 195 -5.24 -11.94 5.73
CA PHE A 195 -4.15 -12.90 5.53
C PHE A 195 -3.92 -13.72 6.79
N ALA A 196 -3.30 -14.89 6.60
CA ALA A 196 -2.72 -15.71 7.65
C ALA A 196 -1.26 -15.99 7.30
N ARG A 197 -0.36 -15.85 8.28
CA ARG A 197 1.06 -16.11 8.12
C ARG A 197 1.51 -17.12 9.17
N PHE A 198 2.22 -18.13 8.71
CA PHE A 198 2.82 -19.18 9.53
C PHE A 198 4.33 -19.15 9.39
N LYS A 199 5.02 -19.31 10.49
CA LYS A 199 6.47 -19.48 10.50
C LYS A 199 6.84 -20.58 11.48
N VAL A 200 7.69 -21.50 11.04
CA VAL A 200 8.14 -22.62 11.89
C VAL A 200 8.84 -22.09 13.14
N GLY A 201 8.36 -22.54 14.29
CA GLY A 201 8.89 -22.14 15.60
C GLY A 201 8.24 -20.90 16.22
N ASP A 202 7.31 -20.23 15.55
CA ASP A 202 6.50 -19.18 16.17
C ASP A 202 5.45 -19.80 17.13
N ALA A 203 5.16 -19.09 18.22
CA ALA A 203 4.22 -19.55 19.24
C ALA A 203 2.73 -19.48 18.81
N GLY A 204 2.44 -18.95 17.62
CA GLY A 204 1.10 -18.83 17.05
C GLY A 204 1.12 -18.30 15.62
N GLU A 205 -0.05 -18.35 14.98
CA GLU A 205 -0.24 -17.76 13.65
C GLU A 205 -0.48 -16.25 13.72
N THR A 206 0.01 -15.50 12.74
CA THR A 206 -0.41 -14.13 12.54
C THR A 206 -1.61 -14.12 11.60
N VAL A 207 -2.79 -13.77 12.10
CA VAL A 207 -4.00 -13.56 11.30
C VAL A 207 -4.39 -12.10 11.36
N ALA A 208 -4.54 -11.46 10.22
CA ALA A 208 -5.03 -10.10 10.12
C ALA A 208 -6.26 -10.02 9.22
N LEU A 209 -7.25 -9.25 9.67
CA LEU A 209 -8.51 -9.00 8.99
C LEU A 209 -8.75 -7.50 8.93
N SER A 210 -8.96 -6.95 7.73
CA SER A 210 -9.38 -5.56 7.60
C SER A 210 -10.84 -5.41 7.99
N LYS A 211 -11.16 -4.33 8.70
CA LYS A 211 -12.56 -3.95 8.94
C LYS A 211 -13.27 -3.73 7.60
N PRO A 212 -14.56 -4.11 7.47
CA PRO A 212 -15.34 -3.74 6.29
C PRO A 212 -15.29 -2.23 6.07
N ALA A 213 -15.16 -1.80 4.82
CA ALA A 213 -15.39 -0.39 4.52
C ALA A 213 -16.83 -0.05 4.97
N GLU A 214 -16.98 0.92 5.89
CA GLU A 214 -18.29 1.39 6.29
C GLU A 214 -18.97 1.96 5.03
N SER A 215 -20.05 1.30 4.58
CA SER A 215 -20.93 1.85 3.56
C SER A 215 -21.53 3.10 4.16
N LYS A 216 -21.24 4.28 3.58
CA LYS A 216 -22.00 5.48 3.93
C LYS A 216 -23.46 5.17 3.69
N PRO A 217 -24.35 5.41 4.68
CA PRO A 217 -25.79 5.36 4.41
C PRO A 217 -26.12 6.36 3.31
N GLU A 218 -26.94 5.92 2.34
CA GLU A 218 -27.49 6.76 1.29
C GLU A 218 -28.33 7.90 1.85
#